data_bdd75aa78855542e98f20c0877bf131a
#
_entry.id   bdd75aa78855542e98f20c0877bf131a
#
_cell.length_a   1.000
_cell.length_b   1.000
_cell.length_c   1.000
_cell.angle_alpha   90.00
_cell.angle_beta   90.00
_cell.angle_gamma   90.00
#
_symmetry.space_group_name_H-M   'P 1'
#
loop_
_entity.id
_entity.type
_entity.pdbx_description
1 polymer ?
#
loop_
_entity_poly.entity_id
_entity_poly.type
_entity_poly.pdbx_seq_one_letter_code
_entity_poly.pdbx_strand_id
1 'polypeptide(L)'
;FEFGPKDKFSYSTVYLGIKENSYLILDIPMRLLEDQVMRKLHNADVIVRGVSDTELGHVLAFKSSVLMTAVRPSPLLFIRIPGTFATKPVREHERYKLQMDCTIDHSGNIYDGSLVDFSLAGVGVQTFIEPEFKVGDRVSVVSPLSIHIGEENPCLIANIKKQPKGWVIGI
;
A
#
# COMPACT_ATOMS: atom_id res chain seq x y z
N PHE A 1 -11.54 3.95 -6.83
CA PHE A 1 -12.29 5.10 -7.34
C PHE A 1 -13.75 5.04 -6.90
N GLU A 2 -14.36 6.20 -6.86
CA GLU A 2 -15.75 6.39 -6.41
C GLU A 2 -16.53 7.15 -7.48
N PHE A 3 -17.79 6.81 -7.69
CA PHE A 3 -18.69 7.49 -8.64
C PHE A 3 -20.16 7.34 -8.27
N GLY A 4 -21.02 8.14 -8.93
CA GLY A 4 -22.47 8.16 -8.71
C GLY A 4 -22.91 9.24 -7.71
N PRO A 5 -24.22 9.38 -7.49
CA PRO A 5 -24.77 10.36 -6.58
C PRO A 5 -24.23 10.14 -5.15
N LYS A 6 -23.57 11.15 -4.57
CA LYS A 6 -22.93 11.09 -3.25
C LYS A 6 -21.90 9.95 -3.13
N ASP A 7 -21.12 9.68 -4.21
CA ASP A 7 -20.09 8.65 -4.25
C ASP A 7 -20.58 7.26 -3.80
N LYS A 8 -21.78 6.90 -4.24
CA LYS A 8 -22.48 5.68 -3.81
C LYS A 8 -21.73 4.38 -4.15
N PHE A 9 -20.94 4.39 -5.22
CA PHE A 9 -20.18 3.24 -5.68
C PHE A 9 -18.69 3.47 -5.45
N SER A 10 -18.05 2.59 -4.70
CA SER A 10 -16.62 2.64 -4.40
C SER A 10 -15.95 1.30 -4.74
N TYR A 11 -14.89 1.36 -5.54
CA TYR A 11 -14.14 0.18 -5.97
C TYR A 11 -12.64 0.39 -5.84
N SER A 12 -11.97 -0.61 -5.29
CA SER A 12 -10.51 -0.70 -5.36
C SER A 12 -10.11 -1.18 -6.74
N THR A 13 -9.03 -0.60 -7.27
CA THR A 13 -8.51 -0.93 -8.59
C THR A 13 -7.00 -0.78 -8.61
N VAL A 14 -6.39 -1.25 -9.69
CA VAL A 14 -4.95 -1.12 -9.93
C VAL A 14 -4.72 -0.08 -11.02
N TYR A 15 -3.79 0.82 -10.78
CA TYR A 15 -3.26 1.72 -11.80
C TYR A 15 -2.32 0.95 -12.70
N LEU A 16 -2.58 0.96 -13.99
CA LEU A 16 -1.82 0.23 -14.99
C LEU A 16 -0.85 1.12 -15.78
N GLY A 17 -1.19 2.40 -15.92
CA GLY A 17 -0.33 3.31 -16.66
C GLY A 17 -0.99 4.62 -17.06
N ILE A 18 -0.22 5.44 -17.73
CA ILE A 18 -0.63 6.75 -18.25
C ILE A 18 -0.23 6.87 -19.72
N LYS A 19 -1.12 7.46 -20.51
CA LYS A 19 -0.74 8.04 -21.79
C LYS A 19 -0.63 9.55 -21.59
N GLU A 20 0.58 10.08 -21.70
CA GLU A 20 0.88 11.48 -21.46
C GLU A 20 -0.10 12.41 -22.18
N ASN A 21 -0.52 13.45 -21.48
CA ASN A 21 -1.47 14.46 -21.95
C ASN A 21 -2.82 13.93 -22.46
N SER A 22 -3.16 12.66 -22.16
CA SER A 22 -4.37 12.04 -22.68
C SER A 22 -5.22 11.41 -21.59
N TYR A 23 -4.77 10.28 -20.99
CA TYR A 23 -5.58 9.54 -20.02
C TYR A 23 -4.74 8.67 -19.09
N LEU A 24 -5.35 8.30 -17.98
CA LEU A 24 -4.89 7.25 -17.06
C LEU A 24 -5.62 5.95 -17.39
N ILE A 25 -4.93 4.83 -17.22
CA ILE A 25 -5.47 3.47 -17.43
C ILE A 25 -5.54 2.78 -16.07
N LEU A 26 -6.74 2.33 -15.73
CA LEU A 26 -7.01 1.52 -14.55
C LEU A 26 -7.56 0.16 -14.96
N ASP A 27 -7.30 -0.85 -14.17
CA ASP A 27 -7.97 -2.13 -14.28
C ASP A 27 -9.44 -1.99 -13.86
N ILE A 28 -10.35 -2.82 -14.39
CA ILE A 28 -11.73 -2.89 -13.93
C ILE A 28 -11.86 -4.09 -13.01
N PRO A 29 -12.12 -3.88 -11.70
CA PRO A 29 -12.26 -4.98 -10.76
C PRO A 29 -13.49 -5.84 -11.11
N MET A 30 -13.35 -7.15 -10.95
CA MET A 30 -14.43 -8.12 -11.24
C MET A 30 -15.75 -7.76 -10.55
N ARG A 31 -15.68 -7.28 -9.31
CA ARG A 31 -16.86 -6.86 -8.55
C ARG A 31 -17.69 -5.80 -9.28
N LEU A 32 -17.05 -4.88 -10.00
CA LEU A 32 -17.76 -3.85 -10.77
C LEU A 32 -18.52 -4.46 -11.94
N LEU A 33 -17.97 -5.51 -12.57
CA LEU A 33 -18.64 -6.26 -13.62
C LEU A 33 -19.84 -7.04 -13.07
N GLU A 34 -19.68 -7.68 -11.91
CA GLU A 34 -20.72 -8.41 -11.20
C GLU A 34 -21.88 -7.50 -10.76
N ASP A 35 -21.58 -6.31 -10.27
CA ASP A 35 -22.57 -5.32 -9.87
C ASP A 35 -23.35 -4.70 -11.04
N GLN A 36 -23.02 -5.04 -12.28
CA GLN A 36 -23.66 -4.57 -13.52
C GLN A 36 -23.72 -3.03 -13.64
N VAL A 37 -22.79 -2.32 -13.03
CA VAL A 37 -22.76 -0.85 -13.02
C VAL A 37 -21.95 -0.23 -14.15
N MET A 38 -21.39 -1.04 -15.04
CA MET A 38 -20.56 -0.59 -16.19
C MET A 38 -21.21 0.53 -17.01
N ARG A 39 -22.52 0.43 -17.25
CA ARG A 39 -23.26 1.45 -18.01
C ARG A 39 -23.28 2.81 -17.31
N LYS A 40 -23.20 2.82 -15.98
CA LYS A 40 -23.20 4.06 -15.17
C LYS A 40 -21.82 4.73 -15.16
N LEU A 41 -20.79 4.03 -15.57
CA LEU A 41 -19.45 4.59 -15.71
C LEU A 41 -19.27 5.46 -16.95
N HIS A 42 -20.08 5.26 -17.98
CA HIS A 42 -19.94 6.03 -19.21
C HIS A 42 -20.13 7.52 -18.96
N ASN A 43 -19.10 8.31 -19.24
CA ASN A 43 -19.04 9.76 -18.97
C ASN A 43 -19.28 10.15 -17.48
N ALA A 44 -19.12 9.21 -16.56
CA ALA A 44 -19.31 9.49 -15.13
C ALA A 44 -18.16 10.35 -14.60
N ASP A 45 -18.51 11.27 -13.70
CA ASP A 45 -17.52 11.91 -12.84
C ASP A 45 -17.05 10.91 -11.78
N VAL A 46 -15.74 10.89 -11.56
CA VAL A 46 -15.11 9.98 -10.61
C VAL A 46 -14.20 10.75 -9.65
N ILE A 47 -14.18 10.29 -8.40
CA ILE A 47 -13.16 10.68 -7.43
C ILE A 47 -12.19 9.51 -7.31
N VAL A 48 -10.94 9.77 -7.58
CA VAL A 48 -9.86 8.77 -7.44
C VAL A 48 -9.05 9.09 -6.20
N ARG A 49 -8.84 8.06 -5.37
CA ARG A 49 -7.90 8.10 -4.25
C ARG A 49 -6.90 6.99 -4.44
N GLY A 50 -5.65 7.29 -4.23
CA GLY A 50 -4.57 6.32 -4.37
C GLY A 50 -3.47 6.57 -3.36
N VAL A 51 -2.57 5.60 -3.25
CA VAL A 51 -1.34 5.72 -2.46
C VAL A 51 -0.18 5.46 -3.41
N SER A 52 0.78 6.36 -3.45
CA SER A 52 2.01 6.16 -4.19
C SER A 52 2.99 5.32 -3.37
N ASP A 53 3.76 4.48 -4.04
CA ASP A 53 4.84 3.68 -3.42
C ASP A 53 6.16 4.48 -3.42
N THR A 54 6.12 5.66 -2.81
CA THR A 54 7.30 6.48 -2.55
C THR A 54 7.76 6.30 -1.11
N GLU A 55 8.97 6.75 -0.79
CA GLU A 55 9.56 6.64 0.56
C GLU A 55 8.63 7.23 1.63
N LEU A 56 8.05 8.41 1.37
CA LEU A 56 7.08 9.05 2.27
C LEU A 56 5.66 8.47 2.14
N GLY A 57 5.37 7.74 1.05
CA GLY A 57 4.04 7.23 0.77
C GLY A 57 3.03 8.38 0.66
N HIS A 58 2.76 8.88 -0.52
CA HIS A 58 1.79 9.96 -0.69
C HIS A 58 0.40 9.40 -0.94
N VAL A 59 -0.58 9.84 -0.16
CA VAL A 59 -1.98 9.74 -0.56
C VAL A 59 -2.24 10.82 -1.60
N LEU A 60 -2.88 10.42 -2.68
CA LEU A 60 -3.33 11.34 -3.73
C LEU A 60 -4.85 11.25 -3.87
N ALA A 61 -5.48 12.37 -4.17
CA ALA A 61 -6.91 12.44 -4.47
C ALA A 61 -7.17 13.46 -5.57
N PHE A 62 -8.02 13.10 -6.52
CA PHE A 62 -8.44 14.02 -7.58
C PHE A 62 -9.83 13.66 -8.10
N LYS A 63 -10.47 14.67 -8.69
CA LYS A 63 -11.70 14.51 -9.46
C LYS A 63 -11.37 14.43 -10.94
N SER A 64 -12.05 13.56 -11.65
CA SER A 64 -11.91 13.42 -13.08
C SER A 64 -13.17 12.82 -13.70
N SER A 65 -13.15 12.49 -14.98
CA SER A 65 -14.25 11.86 -15.69
C SER A 65 -13.78 10.60 -16.42
N VAL A 66 -14.68 9.64 -16.52
CA VAL A 66 -14.47 8.44 -17.34
C VAL A 66 -14.56 8.83 -18.82
N LEU A 67 -13.54 8.49 -19.58
CA LEU A 67 -13.50 8.71 -21.03
C LEU A 67 -14.14 7.53 -21.75
N MET A 68 -13.74 6.32 -21.37
CA MET A 68 -14.29 5.09 -21.92
C MET A 68 -13.98 3.88 -21.04
N THR A 69 -14.71 2.82 -21.27
CA THR A 69 -14.39 1.49 -20.73
C THR A 69 -14.19 0.53 -21.90
N ALA A 70 -13.20 -0.34 -21.81
CA ALA A 70 -13.00 -1.47 -22.71
C ALA A 70 -13.25 -2.75 -21.92
N VAL A 71 -13.88 -3.76 -22.55
CA VAL A 71 -14.12 -5.07 -21.93
C VAL A 71 -13.20 -6.13 -22.51
N ARG A 72 -12.73 -5.94 -23.73
CA ARG A 72 -11.84 -6.87 -24.44
C ARG A 72 -10.61 -6.12 -24.94
N PRO A 73 -9.41 -6.75 -24.96
CA PRO A 73 -9.11 -8.13 -24.54
C PRO A 73 -9.17 -8.34 -23.02
N SER A 74 -9.03 -7.28 -22.22
CA SER A 74 -9.21 -7.27 -20.77
C SER A 74 -10.02 -6.04 -20.34
N PRO A 75 -10.72 -6.10 -19.20
CA PRO A 75 -11.52 -4.98 -18.70
C PRO A 75 -10.64 -3.81 -18.30
N LEU A 76 -10.77 -2.67 -18.97
CA LEU A 76 -9.97 -1.46 -18.71
C LEU A 76 -10.85 -0.22 -18.57
N LEU A 77 -10.47 0.66 -17.69
CA LEU A 77 -11.08 1.96 -17.45
C LEU A 77 -10.10 3.08 -17.83
N PHE A 78 -10.55 3.94 -18.72
CA PHE A 78 -9.80 5.11 -19.18
C PHE A 78 -10.41 6.36 -18.55
N ILE A 79 -9.63 7.09 -17.77
CA ILE A 79 -10.06 8.33 -17.13
C ILE A 79 -9.20 9.50 -17.59
N ARG A 80 -9.81 10.66 -17.65
CA ARG A 80 -9.12 11.90 -18.04
C ARG A 80 -8.01 12.22 -17.04
N ILE A 81 -6.88 12.72 -17.52
CA ILE A 81 -5.86 13.28 -16.63
C ILE A 81 -6.45 14.50 -15.91
N PRO A 82 -6.38 14.55 -14.57
CA PRO A 82 -6.89 15.70 -13.84
C PRO A 82 -6.01 16.94 -14.06
N GLY A 83 -6.63 18.10 -14.11
CA GLY A 83 -5.89 19.38 -14.15
C GLY A 83 -5.19 19.69 -12.83
N THR A 84 -5.74 19.20 -11.72
CA THR A 84 -5.19 19.38 -10.37
C THR A 84 -5.42 18.12 -9.54
N PHE A 85 -4.53 17.86 -8.59
CA PHE A 85 -4.68 16.78 -7.62
C PHE A 85 -4.12 17.21 -6.26
N ALA A 86 -4.74 16.71 -5.19
CA ALA A 86 -4.26 16.89 -3.83
C ALA A 86 -3.33 15.74 -3.46
N THR A 87 -2.20 16.06 -2.83
CA THR A 87 -1.30 15.05 -2.26
C THR A 87 -0.99 15.38 -0.81
N LYS A 88 -0.78 14.33 -0.02
CA LYS A 88 -0.32 14.46 1.36
C LYS A 88 0.59 13.27 1.68
N PRO A 89 1.79 13.50 2.23
CA PRO A 89 2.60 12.42 2.77
C PRO A 89 1.85 11.74 3.92
N VAL A 90 1.90 10.41 3.98
CA VAL A 90 1.30 9.63 5.08
C VAL A 90 2.32 9.24 6.14
N ARG A 91 3.59 9.43 5.87
CA ARG A 91 4.68 9.09 6.78
C ARG A 91 5.42 10.35 7.18
N GLU A 92 5.81 10.42 8.43
CA GLU A 92 6.67 11.50 8.95
C GLU A 92 8.13 11.29 8.56
N HIS A 93 8.55 10.02 8.41
CA HIS A 93 9.89 9.62 8.03
C HIS A 93 9.89 8.79 6.76
N GLU A 94 10.86 9.03 5.93
CA GLU A 94 11.09 8.24 4.71
C GLU A 94 11.41 6.79 5.06
N ARG A 95 10.93 5.86 4.25
CA ARG A 95 11.22 4.44 4.37
C ARG A 95 12.02 3.98 3.18
N TYR A 96 13.14 3.37 3.47
CA TYR A 96 14.05 2.82 2.48
C TYR A 96 13.93 1.32 2.42
N LYS A 97 13.70 0.78 1.24
CA LYS A 97 13.64 -0.67 1.01
C LYS A 97 15.03 -1.26 1.08
N LEU A 98 15.16 -2.38 1.74
CA LEU A 98 16.39 -3.18 1.77
C LEU A 98 16.00 -4.64 1.90
N GLN A 99 17.01 -5.52 1.78
CA GLN A 99 16.87 -6.93 2.09
C GLN A 99 18.10 -7.37 2.87
N MET A 100 17.89 -7.72 4.15
CA MET A 100 18.97 -8.07 5.06
C MET A 100 18.46 -9.07 6.08
N ASP A 101 19.20 -10.13 6.34
CA ASP A 101 18.82 -11.13 7.34
C ASP A 101 18.77 -10.52 8.74
N CYS A 102 17.80 -10.93 9.52
CA CYS A 102 17.62 -10.50 10.89
C CYS A 102 16.90 -11.56 11.71
N THR A 103 16.94 -11.40 13.03
CA THR A 103 16.14 -12.19 13.95
C THR A 103 15.32 -11.27 14.85
N ILE A 104 14.12 -11.72 15.21
CA ILE A 104 13.29 -11.09 16.24
C ILE A 104 13.32 -12.02 17.45
N ASP A 105 13.72 -11.52 18.59
CA ASP A 105 13.61 -12.23 19.88
C ASP A 105 12.42 -11.67 20.67
N HIS A 106 11.49 -12.55 20.99
CA HIS A 106 10.37 -12.26 21.88
C HIS A 106 10.40 -13.23 23.07
N SER A 107 10.89 -12.74 24.20
CA SER A 107 10.94 -13.52 25.46
C SER A 107 11.68 -14.87 25.32
N GLY A 108 12.75 -14.92 24.53
CA GLY A 108 13.55 -16.13 24.28
C GLY A 108 13.07 -16.94 23.07
N ASN A 109 11.94 -16.61 22.46
CA ASN A 109 11.51 -17.21 21.19
C ASN A 109 12.10 -16.41 20.02
N ILE A 110 12.91 -17.07 19.21
CA ILE A 110 13.62 -16.45 18.08
C ILE A 110 12.87 -16.74 16.78
N TYR A 111 12.59 -15.68 16.04
CA TYR A 111 11.97 -15.74 14.71
C TYR A 111 12.96 -15.24 13.67
N ASP A 112 13.36 -16.12 12.78
CA ASP A 112 14.17 -15.73 11.62
C ASP A 112 13.36 -14.91 10.63
N GLY A 113 13.97 -13.89 10.08
CA GLY A 113 13.33 -13.00 9.12
C GLY A 113 14.32 -12.20 8.29
N SER A 114 13.77 -11.33 7.46
CA SER A 114 14.53 -10.36 6.67
C SER A 114 13.97 -8.97 6.90
N LEU A 115 14.84 -8.00 7.16
CA LEU A 115 14.50 -6.59 7.08
C LEU A 115 14.10 -6.27 5.65
N VAL A 116 12.93 -5.67 5.47
CA VAL A 116 12.38 -5.30 4.15
C VAL A 116 12.27 -3.80 3.94
N ASP A 117 12.18 -3.05 5.01
CA ASP A 117 12.31 -1.58 5.01
C ASP A 117 12.80 -1.07 6.37
N PHE A 118 13.36 0.14 6.36
CA PHE A 118 13.72 0.88 7.57
C PHE A 118 13.46 2.37 7.43
N SER A 119 13.30 3.04 8.56
CA SER A 119 13.16 4.49 8.69
C SER A 119 13.76 4.95 10.01
N LEU A 120 13.76 6.26 10.27
CA LEU A 120 14.16 6.79 11.58
C LEU A 120 13.23 6.35 12.73
N ALA A 121 12.01 5.93 12.42
CA ALA A 121 11.01 5.54 13.42
C ALA A 121 10.91 4.04 13.66
N GLY A 122 11.56 3.20 12.83
CA GLY A 122 11.47 1.76 12.99
C GLY A 122 11.80 0.97 11.74
N VAL A 123 11.58 -0.32 11.80
CA VAL A 123 11.93 -1.29 10.76
C VAL A 123 10.75 -2.17 10.37
N GLY A 124 10.73 -2.63 9.13
CA GLY A 124 9.84 -3.68 8.65
C GLY A 124 10.57 -5.02 8.55
N VAL A 125 10.05 -6.06 9.17
CA VAL A 125 10.61 -7.41 9.12
C VAL A 125 9.62 -8.36 8.47
N GLN A 126 10.07 -9.13 7.48
CA GLN A 126 9.33 -10.24 6.91
C GLN A 126 9.78 -11.55 7.57
N THR A 127 8.82 -12.35 8.06
CA THR A 127 9.05 -13.72 8.54
C THR A 127 8.12 -14.69 7.82
N PHE A 128 8.54 -15.95 7.71
CA PHE A 128 7.72 -17.02 7.13
C PHE A 128 6.93 -17.78 8.18
N ILE A 129 7.30 -17.63 9.45
CA ILE A 129 6.65 -18.28 10.60
C ILE A 129 5.60 -17.34 11.16
N GLU A 130 4.43 -17.86 11.49
CA GLU A 130 3.38 -17.10 12.17
C GLU A 130 3.87 -16.65 13.54
N PRO A 131 3.91 -15.32 13.81
CA PRO A 131 4.37 -14.84 15.10
C PRO A 131 3.33 -15.07 16.20
N GLU A 132 3.80 -15.49 17.37
CA GLU A 132 2.95 -15.63 18.56
C GLU A 132 2.82 -14.33 19.37
N PHE A 133 3.63 -13.32 19.06
CA PHE A 133 3.57 -12.01 19.70
C PHE A 133 2.47 -11.11 19.10
N LYS A 134 2.11 -10.06 19.83
CA LYS A 134 1.01 -9.13 19.48
C LYS A 134 1.52 -7.69 19.31
N VAL A 135 0.67 -6.87 18.70
CA VAL A 135 0.91 -5.42 18.66
C VAL A 135 1.03 -4.87 20.08
N GLY A 136 2.09 -4.10 20.31
CA GLY A 136 2.45 -3.55 21.62
C GLY A 136 3.46 -4.37 22.42
N ASP A 137 3.73 -5.62 22.02
CA ASP A 137 4.74 -6.45 22.70
C ASP A 137 6.15 -5.89 22.47
N ARG A 138 7.01 -6.08 23.46
CA ARG A 138 8.43 -5.73 23.36
C ARG A 138 9.20 -6.87 22.73
N VAL A 139 10.06 -6.51 21.79
CA VAL A 139 10.94 -7.45 21.10
C VAL A 139 12.36 -6.86 21.00
N SER A 140 13.32 -7.72 20.75
CA SER A 140 14.66 -7.34 20.30
C SER A 140 14.84 -7.73 18.84
N VAL A 141 15.41 -6.84 18.03
CA VAL A 141 15.74 -7.12 16.63
C VAL A 141 17.25 -7.11 16.47
N VAL A 142 17.80 -8.22 16.04
CA VAL A 142 19.22 -8.36 15.77
C VAL A 142 19.45 -8.45 14.26
N SER A 143 20.27 -7.56 13.76
CA SER A 143 20.63 -7.47 12.34
C SER A 143 22.01 -6.83 12.20
N PRO A 144 22.63 -6.84 11.02
CA PRO A 144 23.85 -6.09 10.79
C PRO A 144 23.74 -4.58 11.06
N LEU A 145 22.52 -4.02 11.06
CA LEU A 145 22.29 -2.62 11.41
C LEU A 145 22.30 -2.37 12.93
N SER A 146 22.17 -3.41 13.75
CA SER A 146 22.09 -3.28 15.22
C SER A 146 23.32 -2.66 15.84
N ILE A 147 24.48 -2.78 15.19
CA ILE A 147 25.72 -2.12 15.62
C ILE A 147 25.64 -0.58 15.58
N HIS A 148 24.69 -0.03 14.83
CA HIS A 148 24.47 1.41 14.70
C HIS A 148 23.26 1.90 15.51
N ILE A 149 22.44 0.99 16.04
CA ILE A 149 21.25 1.26 16.83
C ILE A 149 21.61 0.91 18.27
N GLY A 150 21.66 1.91 19.18
CA GLY A 150 21.99 1.66 20.59
C GLY A 150 21.01 0.66 21.22
N GLU A 151 21.53 -0.19 22.11
CA GLU A 151 20.77 -1.25 22.80
C GLU A 151 19.64 -0.71 23.70
N GLU A 152 19.62 0.58 23.96
CA GLU A 152 18.66 1.23 24.90
C GLU A 152 17.28 1.51 24.31
N ASN A 153 17.07 1.33 23.00
CA ASN A 153 15.78 1.62 22.38
C ASN A 153 14.87 0.40 22.43
N PRO A 154 13.79 0.44 23.25
CA PRO A 154 12.82 -0.66 23.26
C PRO A 154 12.10 -0.74 21.93
N CYS A 155 12.29 -1.85 21.23
CA CYS A 155 11.53 -2.15 20.04
C CYS A 155 10.13 -2.64 20.42
N LEU A 156 9.10 -2.03 19.85
CA LEU A 156 7.70 -2.43 20.06
C LEU A 156 7.09 -2.86 18.75
N ILE A 157 6.29 -3.90 18.79
CA ILE A 157 5.51 -4.34 17.63
C ILE A 157 4.43 -3.29 17.31
N ALA A 158 4.60 -2.57 16.23
CA ALA A 158 3.64 -1.55 15.79
C ALA A 158 2.50 -2.12 14.94
N ASN A 159 2.77 -3.12 14.11
CA ASN A 159 1.75 -3.81 13.33
C ASN A 159 2.22 -5.20 12.88
N ILE A 160 1.25 -6.07 12.57
CA ILE A 160 1.48 -7.41 12.01
C ILE A 160 0.51 -7.59 10.84
N LYS A 161 1.03 -7.93 9.66
CA LYS A 161 0.23 -8.13 8.45
C LYS A 161 0.57 -9.46 7.79
N LYS A 162 -0.45 -10.30 7.59
CA LYS A 162 -0.32 -11.52 6.77
C LYS A 162 -0.22 -11.13 5.30
N GLN A 163 0.71 -11.73 4.61
CA GLN A 163 0.93 -11.59 3.17
C GLN A 163 1.02 -12.97 2.51
N PRO A 164 0.92 -13.08 1.18
CA PRO A 164 1.02 -14.37 0.48
C PRO A 164 2.32 -15.14 0.76
N LYS A 165 3.40 -14.42 1.09
CA LYS A 165 4.73 -14.98 1.37
C LYS A 165 5.10 -14.93 2.87
N GLY A 166 4.13 -15.00 3.79
CA GLY A 166 4.41 -14.97 5.21
C GLY A 166 3.82 -13.74 5.92
N TRP A 167 4.55 -13.17 6.85
CA TRP A 167 4.10 -12.10 7.73
C TRP A 167 5.04 -10.91 7.62
N VAL A 168 4.51 -9.70 7.57
CA VAL A 168 5.28 -8.46 7.66
C VAL A 168 4.95 -7.76 8.97
N ILE A 169 5.98 -7.50 9.73
CA ILE A 169 5.94 -6.98 11.10
C ILE A 169 6.59 -5.61 11.06
N GLY A 170 5.87 -4.58 11.50
CA GLY A 170 6.41 -3.25 11.74
C GLY A 170 6.84 -3.12 13.20
N ILE A 171 8.04 -2.71 13.43
CA ILE A 171 8.70 -2.57 14.72
C ILE A 171 9.23 -1.14 14.86
#